data_a45eb6a231621d2dedd6b6f4fd4f3021
#
_entry.id   a45eb6a231621d2dedd6b6f4fd4f3021
#
_cell.length_a   1.000
_cell.length_b   1.000
_cell.length_c   1.000
_cell.angle_alpha   90.00
_cell.angle_beta   90.00
_cell.angle_gamma   90.00
#
_symmetry.space_group_name_H-M   'P 1'
#
loop_
_entity.id
_entity.type
_entity.pdbx_description
1 polymer ?
#
loop_
_entity_poly.entity_id
_entity_poly.type
_entity_poly.pdbx_seq_one_letter_code
_entity_poly.pdbx_strand_id
1 'polypeptide(L)'
;MKWLITFLFLFTLVNAEEITTGNLITNGNFETGNANGWTTSGDVQVLNDCCELNNVPSDYDLEFGDSGYIEQDYNLSTNTITQDMLDNGITLDSSMDAQNGECNVVGCWGGQGNADTFTNVLTIKDSDGNTLASNTTIRTDVTGIDGAIFTDRLIYNGTGSTVGNINISGSDANAPANLGGPNIDNISVTMTYDSSVLSNEITDEI
;
A
#
# COMPACT_ATOMS: atom_id res chain seq x y z
N MET A 1 -15.91 -61.56 25.34
CA MET A 1 -14.64 -60.85 25.17
C MET A 1 -14.91 -59.67 24.23
N LYS A 2 -15.09 -58.46 24.79
CA LYS A 2 -15.41 -57.24 24.00
C LYS A 2 -14.11 -56.55 23.67
N TRP A 3 -13.80 -56.46 22.39
CA TRP A 3 -12.65 -55.66 21.92
C TRP A 3 -13.02 -54.19 21.94
N LEU A 4 -12.40 -53.43 22.81
CA LEU A 4 -12.48 -51.95 22.81
C LEU A 4 -11.45 -51.44 21.79
N ILE A 5 -11.94 -51.01 20.63
CA ILE A 5 -11.09 -50.32 19.66
C ILE A 5 -10.98 -48.87 20.13
N THR A 6 -9.83 -48.53 20.70
CA THR A 6 -9.51 -47.15 21.05
C THR A 6 -9.01 -46.44 19.76
N PHE A 7 -9.86 -45.59 19.20
CA PHE A 7 -9.47 -44.68 18.13
C PHE A 7 -8.57 -43.58 18.74
N LEU A 8 -7.29 -43.67 18.47
CA LEU A 8 -6.34 -42.58 18.79
C LEU A 8 -6.45 -41.52 17.69
N PHE A 9 -7.23 -40.46 17.97
CA PHE A 9 -7.20 -39.26 17.10
C PHE A 9 -5.84 -38.56 17.27
N LEU A 10 -4.99 -38.72 16.27
CA LEU A 10 -3.77 -37.90 16.16
C LEU A 10 -4.19 -36.52 15.60
N PHE A 11 -4.40 -35.57 16.49
CA PHE A 11 -4.49 -34.17 16.06
C PHE A 11 -3.08 -33.72 15.64
N THR A 12 -2.83 -33.64 14.35
CA THR A 12 -1.72 -32.84 13.86
C THR A 12 -2.08 -31.38 14.08
N LEU A 13 -1.40 -30.72 15.00
CA LEU A 13 -1.42 -29.27 15.10
C LEU A 13 -0.80 -28.74 13.81
N VAL A 14 -1.62 -28.30 12.88
CA VAL A 14 -1.18 -27.49 11.77
C VAL A 14 -0.86 -26.13 12.37
N ASN A 15 0.40 -25.78 12.42
CA ASN A 15 0.80 -24.44 12.80
C ASN A 15 0.39 -23.50 11.67
N ALA A 16 -0.46 -22.53 12.00
CA ALA A 16 -0.71 -21.38 11.14
C ALA A 16 0.64 -20.71 10.85
N GLU A 17 0.97 -20.55 9.59
CA GLU A 17 2.17 -19.81 9.16
C GLU A 17 1.72 -18.52 8.48
N GLU A 18 2.01 -17.41 9.12
CA GLU A 18 1.82 -16.10 8.51
C GLU A 18 2.88 -15.88 7.43
N ILE A 19 2.43 -15.61 6.23
CA ILE A 19 3.27 -15.32 5.08
C ILE A 19 3.04 -13.87 4.66
N THR A 20 4.14 -13.13 4.45
CA THR A 20 4.11 -11.79 3.92
C THR A 20 4.60 -11.80 2.47
N THR A 21 3.85 -11.16 1.57
CA THR A 21 4.21 -11.01 0.16
C THR A 21 5.38 -10.04 -0.03
N GLY A 22 5.98 -10.04 -1.20
CA GLY A 22 6.76 -8.90 -1.69
C GLY A 22 5.86 -7.68 -1.94
N ASN A 23 6.48 -6.61 -2.43
CA ASN A 23 5.74 -5.39 -2.81
C ASN A 23 4.72 -5.70 -3.92
N LEU A 24 3.46 -5.33 -3.70
CA LEU A 24 2.35 -5.52 -4.64
C LEU A 24 2.21 -4.35 -5.62
N ILE A 25 2.89 -3.23 -5.36
CA ILE A 25 2.84 -2.02 -6.17
C ILE A 25 3.88 -2.08 -7.28
N THR A 26 3.48 -1.67 -8.47
CA THR A 26 4.37 -1.47 -9.60
C THR A 26 4.75 0.00 -9.74
N ASN A 27 6.02 0.27 -10.08
CA ASN A 27 6.55 1.62 -10.27
C ASN A 27 6.23 2.56 -9.08
N GLY A 28 6.36 2.04 -7.86
CA GLY A 28 6.16 2.84 -6.65
C GLY A 28 7.32 3.77 -6.33
N ASN A 29 8.47 3.56 -6.97
CA ASN A 29 9.66 4.39 -6.86
C ASN A 29 9.85 5.37 -8.04
N PHE A 30 8.92 5.44 -8.96
CA PHE A 30 8.88 6.33 -10.13
C PHE A 30 10.14 6.36 -11.01
N GLU A 31 11.12 5.48 -10.81
CA GLU A 31 12.42 5.44 -11.52
C GLU A 31 12.30 5.21 -13.04
N THR A 32 11.09 4.93 -13.53
CA THR A 32 10.80 4.95 -14.97
C THR A 32 10.67 6.34 -15.56
N GLY A 33 10.73 7.39 -14.73
CA GLY A 33 10.55 8.80 -15.11
C GLY A 33 9.11 9.16 -15.49
N ASN A 34 8.13 8.35 -15.06
CA ASN A 34 6.72 8.57 -15.33
C ASN A 34 5.84 7.80 -14.33
N ALA A 35 4.53 8.08 -14.33
CA ALA A 35 3.55 7.41 -13.48
C ALA A 35 2.92 6.16 -14.14
N ASN A 36 3.65 5.42 -14.98
CA ASN A 36 3.14 4.19 -15.59
C ASN A 36 2.71 3.18 -14.53
N GLY A 37 1.54 2.58 -14.72
CA GLY A 37 0.94 1.66 -13.74
C GLY A 37 0.03 2.35 -12.74
N TRP A 38 0.02 3.67 -12.70
CA TRP A 38 -0.84 4.48 -11.85
C TRP A 38 -1.93 5.20 -12.67
N THR A 39 -3.14 5.27 -12.12
CA THR A 39 -4.15 6.21 -12.57
C THR A 39 -3.88 7.54 -11.88
N THR A 40 -3.79 8.62 -12.62
CA THR A 40 -3.51 9.96 -12.10
C THR A 40 -4.65 10.92 -12.41
N SER A 41 -4.90 11.90 -11.54
CA SER A 41 -5.85 12.98 -11.80
C SER A 41 -5.43 14.23 -11.02
N GLY A 42 -5.77 15.38 -11.58
CA GLY A 42 -5.38 16.67 -11.03
C GLY A 42 -3.97 17.06 -11.44
N ASP A 43 -3.31 17.84 -10.61
CA ASP A 43 -1.95 18.31 -10.85
C ASP A 43 -0.94 17.34 -10.21
N VAL A 44 -0.44 16.41 -11.02
CA VAL A 44 0.48 15.35 -10.61
C VAL A 44 1.61 15.27 -11.62
N GLN A 45 2.84 15.30 -11.17
CA GLN A 45 4.03 15.25 -12.01
C GLN A 45 5.04 14.25 -11.46
N VAL A 46 5.81 13.60 -12.34
CA VAL A 46 7.01 12.86 -11.97
C VAL A 46 8.19 13.70 -12.36
N LEU A 47 9.01 14.07 -11.39
CA LEU A 47 10.12 14.99 -11.56
C LEU A 47 11.46 14.26 -11.39
N ASN A 48 12.46 14.72 -12.14
CA ASN A 48 13.81 14.22 -12.03
C ASN A 48 14.59 15.06 -11.04
N ASP A 49 15.17 14.38 -10.03
CA ASP A 49 16.13 14.96 -9.08
C ASP A 49 15.62 16.25 -8.40
N CYS A 50 14.31 16.28 -8.09
CA CYS A 50 13.74 17.45 -7.46
C CYS A 50 14.10 17.51 -5.97
N CYS A 51 14.03 16.39 -5.26
CA CYS A 51 14.26 16.33 -3.82
C CYS A 51 14.81 14.95 -3.43
N GLU A 52 15.94 14.92 -2.73
CA GLU A 52 16.46 13.69 -2.13
C GLU A 52 15.59 13.31 -0.92
N LEU A 53 14.54 12.50 -1.15
CA LEU A 53 13.69 11.98 -0.09
C LEU A 53 14.52 11.07 0.84
N ASN A 54 14.54 11.38 2.13
CA ASN A 54 15.26 10.61 3.17
C ASN A 54 16.75 10.37 2.87
N ASN A 55 17.42 11.28 2.13
CA ASN A 55 18.81 11.11 1.67
C ASN A 55 19.03 9.81 0.86
N VAL A 56 18.00 9.25 0.26
CA VAL A 56 18.10 8.17 -0.71
C VAL A 56 18.20 8.83 -2.07
N PRO A 57 19.32 8.68 -2.80
CA PRO A 57 19.40 9.13 -4.17
C PRO A 57 18.33 8.42 -4.98
N SER A 58 17.29 9.14 -5.36
CA SER A 58 16.28 8.73 -6.30
C SER A 58 16.42 9.63 -7.50
N ASP A 59 16.35 9.05 -8.69
CA ASP A 59 16.43 9.87 -9.90
C ASP A 59 15.08 10.56 -10.17
N TYR A 60 13.96 9.99 -9.63
CA TYR A 60 12.61 10.49 -9.86
C TYR A 60 11.72 10.34 -8.63
N ASP A 61 10.92 11.35 -8.36
CA ASP A 61 9.84 11.36 -7.38
C ASP A 61 8.53 11.86 -7.98
N LEU A 62 7.41 11.67 -7.28
CA LEU A 62 6.12 12.17 -7.69
C LEU A 62 5.75 13.38 -6.82
N GLU A 63 5.43 14.48 -7.48
CA GLU A 63 4.96 15.72 -6.86
C GLU A 63 3.48 15.93 -7.12
N PHE A 64 2.75 16.34 -6.09
CA PHE A 64 1.41 16.90 -6.21
C PHE A 64 1.53 18.42 -6.27
N GLY A 65 0.86 19.05 -7.23
CA GLY A 65 0.70 20.50 -7.28
C GLY A 65 -0.46 20.98 -6.39
N ASP A 66 -1.29 21.90 -6.91
CA ASP A 66 -2.41 22.47 -6.15
C ASP A 66 -3.33 21.41 -5.54
N SER A 67 -3.65 20.36 -6.30
CA SER A 67 -4.35 19.17 -5.83
C SER A 67 -4.32 18.05 -6.87
N GLY A 68 -4.12 16.83 -6.41
CA GLY A 68 -4.13 15.66 -7.29
C GLY A 68 -4.26 14.37 -6.52
N TYR A 69 -4.43 13.28 -7.26
CA TYR A 69 -4.32 11.94 -6.69
C TYR A 69 -3.68 10.97 -7.68
N ILE A 70 -3.13 9.91 -7.11
CA ILE A 70 -2.72 8.70 -7.82
C ILE A 70 -3.41 7.51 -7.18
N GLU A 71 -3.72 6.50 -7.99
CA GLU A 71 -4.26 5.24 -7.48
C GLU A 71 -3.75 4.05 -8.28
N GLN A 72 -3.64 2.92 -7.60
CA GLN A 72 -3.31 1.64 -8.21
C GLN A 72 -4.14 0.52 -7.59
N ASP A 73 -4.80 -0.27 -8.46
CA ASP A 73 -5.38 -1.55 -8.07
C ASP A 73 -4.34 -2.66 -8.22
N TYR A 74 -4.34 -3.62 -7.29
CA TYR A 74 -3.48 -4.79 -7.33
C TYR A 74 -4.24 -6.05 -6.91
N ASN A 75 -3.91 -7.18 -7.53
CA ASN A 75 -4.54 -8.45 -7.21
C ASN A 75 -4.03 -8.99 -5.87
N LEU A 76 -4.94 -9.44 -5.01
CA LEU A 76 -4.61 -10.12 -3.76
C LEU A 76 -4.43 -11.64 -3.98
N SER A 77 -5.19 -12.23 -4.92
CA SER A 77 -5.06 -13.64 -5.28
C SER A 77 -4.01 -13.84 -6.36
N THR A 78 -3.27 -14.94 -6.27
CA THR A 78 -2.29 -15.38 -7.26
C THR A 78 -2.43 -16.89 -7.48
N ASN A 79 -1.60 -17.49 -8.31
CA ASN A 79 -1.57 -18.95 -8.47
C ASN A 79 -1.20 -19.70 -7.17
N THR A 80 -0.63 -19.02 -6.18
CA THR A 80 -0.18 -19.58 -4.90
C THR A 80 -0.98 -19.06 -3.70
N ILE A 81 -1.72 -17.97 -3.86
CA ILE A 81 -2.58 -17.38 -2.83
C ILE A 81 -4.03 -17.60 -3.25
N THR A 82 -4.69 -18.53 -2.59
CA THR A 82 -6.08 -18.91 -2.90
C THR A 82 -7.08 -18.01 -2.18
N GLN A 83 -8.34 -18.03 -2.63
CA GLN A 83 -9.41 -17.31 -1.96
C GLN A 83 -9.61 -17.76 -0.51
N ASP A 84 -9.48 -19.06 -0.23
CA ASP A 84 -9.61 -19.59 1.13
C ASP A 84 -8.55 -19.04 2.09
N MET A 85 -7.32 -18.80 1.60
CA MET A 85 -6.27 -18.12 2.37
C MET A 85 -6.63 -16.67 2.65
N LEU A 86 -7.18 -15.96 1.67
CA LEU A 86 -7.61 -14.57 1.84
C LEU A 86 -8.79 -14.46 2.81
N ASP A 87 -9.71 -15.43 2.78
CA ASP A 87 -10.91 -15.47 3.63
C ASP A 87 -10.61 -15.79 5.11
N ASN A 88 -9.39 -16.24 5.42
CA ASN A 88 -8.92 -16.40 6.81
C ASN A 88 -8.48 -15.09 7.46
N GLY A 89 -8.44 -14.04 6.68
CA GLY A 89 -8.01 -12.73 7.13
C GLY A 89 -6.68 -12.30 6.50
N ILE A 90 -6.62 -11.04 6.16
CA ILE A 90 -5.45 -10.41 5.57
C ILE A 90 -5.11 -9.10 6.26
N THR A 91 -3.84 -8.78 6.25
CA THR A 91 -3.34 -7.47 6.65
C THR A 91 -2.60 -6.85 5.48
N LEU A 92 -2.99 -5.64 5.09
CA LEU A 92 -2.24 -4.81 4.15
C LEU A 92 -1.42 -3.79 4.95
N ASP A 93 -0.14 -3.73 4.67
CA ASP A 93 0.78 -2.72 5.18
C ASP A 93 1.31 -1.90 4.01
N SER A 94 1.09 -0.58 4.04
CA SER A 94 1.73 0.35 3.11
C SER A 94 2.86 1.10 3.77
N SER A 95 3.85 1.45 2.96
CA SER A 95 4.95 2.34 3.33
C SER A 95 5.25 3.26 2.16
N MET A 96 5.59 4.49 2.45
CA MET A 96 6.02 5.48 1.46
C MET A 96 6.94 6.50 2.09
N ASP A 97 7.85 7.03 1.32
CA ASP A 97 8.61 8.23 1.66
C ASP A 97 7.81 9.46 1.22
N ALA A 98 7.68 10.44 2.09
CA ALA A 98 7.02 11.69 1.73
C ALA A 98 7.66 12.88 2.42
N GLN A 99 7.69 14.00 1.74
CA GLN A 99 8.14 15.27 2.28
C GLN A 99 7.24 16.40 1.80
N ASN A 100 7.30 17.50 2.50
CA ASN A 100 6.71 18.76 2.07
C ASN A 100 7.57 19.31 0.93
N GLY A 101 6.99 19.46 -0.26
CA GLY A 101 7.72 19.84 -1.46
C GLY A 101 7.56 21.30 -1.79
N GLU A 102 8.64 22.07 -1.76
CA GLU A 102 8.79 23.28 -2.56
C GLU A 102 10.02 23.09 -3.45
N CYS A 103 9.83 22.51 -4.62
CA CYS A 103 10.81 22.56 -5.68
C CYS A 103 10.58 23.80 -6.54
N ASN A 104 11.30 24.84 -6.32
CA ASN A 104 11.35 25.90 -7.32
C ASN A 104 12.59 25.71 -8.20
N VAL A 105 12.55 26.33 -9.39
CA VAL A 105 13.49 26.23 -10.52
C VAL A 105 14.99 26.42 -10.16
N VAL A 106 15.34 26.66 -8.91
CA VAL A 106 16.69 26.98 -8.45
C VAL A 106 17.22 26.03 -7.38
N GLY A 107 16.45 25.04 -6.98
CA GLY A 107 16.80 24.07 -5.94
C GLY A 107 15.64 23.80 -5.00
N CYS A 108 15.58 22.58 -4.47
CA CYS A 108 14.60 22.20 -3.47
C CYS A 108 14.88 23.00 -2.18
N TRP A 109 14.00 23.88 -1.86
CA TRP A 109 14.04 24.60 -0.59
C TRP A 109 12.96 23.97 0.29
N GLY A 110 13.38 23.16 1.23
CA GLY A 110 12.46 22.58 2.20
C GLY A 110 11.53 23.61 2.77
N GLY A 111 10.25 23.29 2.72
CA GLY A 111 9.11 24.12 3.02
C GLY A 111 9.29 25.18 4.08
N GLN A 112 9.28 26.38 3.66
CA GLN A 112 9.12 27.55 4.53
C GLN A 112 7.63 27.85 4.59
N GLY A 113 6.91 27.14 5.45
CA GLY A 113 5.80 27.80 6.08
C GLY A 113 4.37 27.28 5.89
N ASN A 114 4.08 26.33 5.03
CA ASN A 114 2.70 25.83 4.93
C ASN A 114 2.68 24.31 4.98
N ALA A 115 1.82 23.78 5.84
CA ALA A 115 1.65 22.34 5.99
C ALA A 115 0.91 21.78 4.79
N ASP A 116 1.61 21.05 3.94
CA ASP A 116 0.97 20.28 2.89
C ASP A 116 0.16 19.16 3.51
N THR A 117 -0.89 18.80 2.81
CA THR A 117 -1.75 17.70 3.23
C THR A 117 -1.63 16.58 2.21
N PHE A 118 -1.39 15.37 2.69
CA PHE A 118 -1.66 14.20 1.90
C PHE A 118 -2.55 13.21 2.63
N THR A 119 -3.31 12.46 1.85
CA THR A 119 -4.21 11.42 2.34
C THR A 119 -3.83 10.12 1.68
N ASN A 120 -3.59 9.09 2.49
CA ASN A 120 -3.43 7.72 2.03
C ASN A 120 -4.68 6.91 2.34
N VAL A 121 -5.22 6.22 1.35
CA VAL A 121 -6.38 5.33 1.48
C VAL A 121 -6.00 3.95 1.00
N LEU A 122 -6.00 2.99 1.93
CA LEU A 122 -5.94 1.57 1.61
C LEU A 122 -7.36 1.02 1.54
N THR A 123 -7.67 0.24 0.51
CA THR A 123 -8.99 -0.35 0.31
C THR A 123 -8.87 -1.81 -0.12
N ILE A 124 -9.78 -2.64 0.37
CA ILE A 124 -9.99 -4.01 -0.09
C ILE A 124 -11.35 -4.06 -0.76
N LYS A 125 -11.40 -4.66 -1.96
CA LYS A 125 -12.59 -4.78 -2.79
C LYS A 125 -12.89 -6.25 -3.10
N ASP A 126 -14.16 -6.56 -3.37
CA ASP A 126 -14.58 -7.83 -3.97
C ASP A 126 -14.36 -7.86 -5.49
N SER A 127 -14.73 -8.97 -6.14
CA SER A 127 -14.62 -9.14 -7.59
C SER A 127 -15.54 -8.21 -8.40
N ASP A 128 -16.57 -7.67 -7.78
CA ASP A 128 -17.51 -6.73 -8.40
C ASP A 128 -17.07 -5.26 -8.21
N GLY A 129 -15.95 -5.04 -7.50
CA GLY A 129 -15.40 -3.73 -7.19
C GLY A 129 -16.03 -3.04 -5.99
N ASN A 130 -16.88 -3.73 -5.20
CA ASN A 130 -17.45 -3.15 -3.99
C ASN A 130 -16.39 -3.12 -2.88
N THR A 131 -16.34 -2.02 -2.14
CA THR A 131 -15.46 -1.87 -0.99
C THR A 131 -15.90 -2.76 0.16
N LEU A 132 -15.02 -3.65 0.60
CA LEU A 132 -15.20 -4.52 1.76
C LEU A 132 -14.60 -3.90 3.03
N ALA A 133 -13.46 -3.25 2.91
CA ALA A 133 -12.79 -2.54 4.00
C ALA A 133 -11.98 -1.38 3.46
N SER A 134 -11.79 -0.35 4.27
CA SER A 134 -10.94 0.79 3.94
C SER A 134 -10.34 1.40 5.20
N ASN A 135 -9.11 1.87 5.09
CA ASN A 135 -8.45 2.72 6.08
C ASN A 135 -7.99 4.00 5.42
N THR A 136 -8.31 5.15 6.03
CA THR A 136 -7.93 6.48 5.55
C THR A 136 -7.07 7.17 6.58
N THR A 137 -5.88 7.58 6.19
CA THR A 137 -4.97 8.36 7.04
C THR A 137 -4.70 9.71 6.38
N ILE A 138 -4.97 10.77 7.11
CA ILE A 138 -4.73 12.15 6.67
C ILE A 138 -3.54 12.69 7.46
N ARG A 139 -2.60 13.29 6.77
CA ARG A 139 -1.40 13.91 7.33
C ARG A 139 -1.34 15.37 6.91
N THR A 140 -1.37 16.28 7.88
CA THR A 140 -1.49 17.74 7.68
C THR A 140 -0.20 18.50 7.99
N ASP A 141 0.83 17.82 8.46
CA ASP A 141 2.10 18.43 8.89
C ASP A 141 3.27 17.61 8.35
N VAL A 142 3.31 17.40 7.05
CA VAL A 142 4.49 16.80 6.42
C VAL A 142 5.54 17.91 6.36
N THR A 143 6.17 18.17 7.50
CA THR A 143 7.19 19.20 7.62
C THR A 143 8.56 18.53 7.69
N GLY A 144 9.46 18.96 6.83
CA GLY A 144 10.87 18.60 6.91
C GLY A 144 11.51 18.49 5.54
N ILE A 145 12.75 18.94 5.49
CA ILE A 145 13.62 18.88 4.30
C ILE A 145 14.07 17.43 4.04
N ASP A 146 14.04 16.59 5.07
CA ASP A 146 14.68 15.27 5.04
C ASP A 146 13.67 14.13 4.72
N GLY A 147 12.40 14.46 4.47
CA GLY A 147 11.34 13.46 4.27
C GLY A 147 11.09 12.61 5.53
N ALA A 148 10.04 11.83 5.49
CA ALA A 148 9.71 10.85 6.52
C ALA A 148 9.10 9.60 5.89
N ILE A 149 9.37 8.44 6.51
CA ILE A 149 8.70 7.20 6.13
C ILE A 149 7.35 7.15 6.84
N PHE A 150 6.29 7.05 6.06
CA PHE A 150 4.92 6.90 6.54
C PHE A 150 4.43 5.48 6.30
N THR A 151 3.79 4.92 7.32
CA THR A 151 3.23 3.57 7.25
C THR A 151 1.76 3.58 7.65
N ASP A 152 0.95 2.80 6.95
CA ASP A 152 -0.46 2.61 7.26
C ASP A 152 -0.83 1.14 7.16
N ARG A 153 -1.82 0.71 7.94
CA ARG A 153 -2.24 -0.68 8.03
C ARG A 153 -3.75 -0.82 7.89
N LEU A 154 -4.19 -1.80 7.10
CA LEU A 154 -5.58 -2.21 6.99
C LEU A 154 -5.69 -3.71 7.30
N ILE A 155 -6.53 -4.07 8.28
CA ILE A 155 -6.82 -5.46 8.64
C ILE A 155 -8.24 -5.79 8.17
N TYR A 156 -8.40 -6.91 7.49
CA TYR A 156 -9.69 -7.42 7.05
C TYR A 156 -9.83 -8.89 7.38
N ASN A 157 -10.89 -9.23 8.14
CA ASN A 157 -11.19 -10.58 8.59
C ASN A 157 -12.52 -11.10 8.00
N GLY A 158 -12.91 -10.60 6.85
CA GLY A 158 -14.09 -11.04 6.11
C GLY A 158 -13.71 -11.90 4.92
N THR A 159 -14.71 -12.24 4.12
CA THR A 159 -14.56 -13.07 2.92
C THR A 159 -14.73 -12.27 1.64
N GLY A 160 -14.30 -12.85 0.50
CA GLY A 160 -14.54 -12.30 -0.82
C GLY A 160 -13.56 -11.21 -1.27
N SER A 161 -12.46 -10.99 -0.53
CA SER A 161 -11.43 -10.04 -0.92
C SER A 161 -10.68 -10.53 -2.17
N THR A 162 -10.60 -9.71 -3.22
CA THR A 162 -9.93 -10.08 -4.48
C THR A 162 -8.97 -9.01 -4.97
N VAL A 163 -9.26 -7.75 -4.72
CA VAL A 163 -8.48 -6.61 -5.18
C VAL A 163 -8.14 -5.71 -4.00
N GLY A 164 -6.86 -5.35 -3.90
CA GLY A 164 -6.41 -4.25 -3.08
C GLY A 164 -6.29 -2.98 -3.92
N ASN A 165 -6.47 -1.83 -3.29
CA ASN A 165 -6.29 -0.53 -3.92
C ASN A 165 -5.56 0.39 -2.95
N ILE A 166 -4.63 1.16 -3.46
CA ILE A 166 -4.04 2.30 -2.78
C ILE A 166 -4.39 3.57 -3.56
N ASN A 167 -4.90 4.57 -2.85
CA ASN A 167 -5.12 5.90 -3.39
C ASN A 167 -4.41 6.91 -2.51
N ILE A 168 -3.59 7.73 -3.12
CA ILE A 168 -2.85 8.78 -2.43
C ILE A 168 -3.23 10.09 -3.11
N SER A 169 -3.71 11.03 -2.31
CA SER A 169 -4.01 12.39 -2.77
C SER A 169 -3.18 13.40 -2.00
N GLY A 170 -2.70 14.39 -2.70
CA GLY A 170 -1.92 15.49 -2.15
C GLY A 170 -2.53 16.84 -2.49
N SER A 171 -2.31 17.82 -1.63
CA SER A 171 -2.67 19.21 -1.90
C SER A 171 -1.76 20.17 -1.16
N ASP A 172 -1.42 21.25 -1.84
CA ASP A 172 -0.83 22.43 -1.24
C ASP A 172 -1.94 23.44 -0.89
N ALA A 173 -2.02 23.81 0.38
CA ALA A 173 -3.07 24.72 0.86
C ALA A 173 -2.83 26.19 0.50
N ASN A 174 -1.64 26.56 0.04
CA ASN A 174 -1.23 27.97 -0.09
C ASN A 174 -0.35 28.29 -1.30
N ALA A 175 -0.18 27.39 -2.26
CA ALA A 175 0.67 27.67 -3.40
C ALA A 175 0.11 28.75 -4.31
N PRO A 176 0.98 29.65 -4.78
CA PRO A 176 0.72 30.30 -6.05
C PRO A 176 0.82 29.20 -7.12
N ALA A 177 -0.25 29.05 -7.90
CA ALA A 177 -0.40 28.04 -8.94
C ALA A 177 0.93 27.55 -9.56
N ASN A 178 1.18 26.26 -9.50
CA ASN A 178 2.30 25.51 -10.06
C ASN A 178 3.55 25.28 -9.17
N LEU A 179 3.51 25.38 -7.87
CA LEU A 179 4.66 25.08 -7.03
C LEU A 179 4.28 24.31 -5.78
N GLY A 180 4.67 23.04 -5.73
CA GLY A 180 5.14 22.41 -4.52
C GLY A 180 4.10 21.90 -3.52
N GLY A 181 3.23 20.97 -3.90
CA GLY A 181 2.56 20.09 -2.94
C GLY A 181 3.48 18.98 -2.46
N PRO A 182 3.00 18.02 -1.66
CA PRO A 182 3.83 16.98 -1.11
C PRO A 182 4.48 16.12 -2.20
N ASN A 183 5.76 15.81 -2.02
CA ASN A 183 6.47 14.84 -2.84
C ASN A 183 6.40 13.47 -2.18
N ILE A 184 6.25 12.43 -2.97
CA ILE A 184 6.22 11.05 -2.51
C ILE A 184 7.08 10.16 -3.39
N ASP A 185 7.67 9.14 -2.75
CA ASP A 185 8.47 8.12 -3.41
C ASP A 185 8.41 6.78 -2.66
N ASN A 186 9.01 5.75 -3.23
CA ASN A 186 9.19 4.43 -2.61
C ASN A 186 7.91 3.83 -2.03
N ILE A 187 6.78 4.03 -2.74
CA ILE A 187 5.49 3.46 -2.33
C ILE A 187 5.57 1.94 -2.42
N SER A 188 5.22 1.31 -1.31
CA SER A 188 5.10 -0.14 -1.25
C SER A 188 3.82 -0.55 -0.52
N VAL A 189 3.24 -1.67 -0.93
CA VAL A 189 2.18 -2.37 -0.20
C VAL A 189 2.56 -3.83 -0.12
N THR A 190 2.52 -4.38 1.07
CA THR A 190 2.68 -5.83 1.31
C THR A 190 1.40 -6.38 1.92
N MET A 191 1.16 -7.67 1.70
CA MET A 191 0.04 -8.38 2.30
C MET A 191 0.56 -9.52 3.17
N THR A 192 0.05 -9.62 4.39
CA THR A 192 0.25 -10.77 5.29
C THR A 192 -1.05 -11.56 5.35
N TYR A 193 -0.95 -12.90 5.24
CA TYR A 193 -2.07 -13.84 5.26
C TYR A 193 -1.65 -15.15 5.92
N ASP A 194 -2.65 -15.95 6.34
CA ASP A 194 -2.44 -17.28 6.94
C ASP A 194 -2.46 -18.37 5.86
N SER A 195 -1.39 -19.14 5.77
CA SER A 195 -1.24 -20.24 4.80
C SER A 195 -1.83 -21.58 5.25
N SER A 196 -2.34 -21.67 6.47
CA SER A 196 -2.74 -22.95 7.11
C SER A 196 -3.94 -23.64 6.47
N VAL A 197 -4.64 -23.03 5.55
CA VAL A 197 -5.85 -23.57 4.89
C VAL A 197 -5.58 -24.75 3.97
N LEU A 198 -4.34 -24.97 3.56
CA LEU A 198 -3.96 -26.04 2.63
C LEU A 198 -4.13 -27.48 3.18
N SER A 199 -4.47 -27.66 4.46
CA SER A 199 -4.45 -28.98 5.10
C SER A 199 -5.82 -29.69 5.25
N ASN A 200 -6.94 -29.02 4.94
CA ASN A 200 -8.26 -29.58 5.20
C ASN A 200 -8.89 -30.40 4.06
N GLU A 201 -8.29 -30.43 2.87
CA GLU A 201 -8.87 -31.16 1.72
C GLU A 201 -8.40 -32.62 1.54
N ILE A 202 -7.60 -33.20 2.43
CA ILE A 202 -7.06 -34.55 2.21
C ILE A 202 -7.80 -35.64 3.00
N THR A 203 -8.88 -35.37 3.72
CA THR A 203 -9.47 -36.37 4.64
C THR A 203 -10.79 -37.00 4.21
N ASP A 204 -11.36 -36.73 3.03
CA ASP A 204 -12.66 -37.28 2.65
C ASP A 204 -12.66 -38.32 1.50
N GLU A 205 -11.55 -38.99 1.17
CA GLU A 205 -11.56 -40.16 0.29
C GLU A 205 -10.81 -41.38 0.91
N ILE A 206 -11.48 -42.07 1.85
CA ILE A 206 -11.24 -43.52 2.10
C ILE A 206 -12.58 -44.19 2.42
#